data_36b1470608af2988bc5d57c35f3d35cb
#
_entry.id   36b1470608af2988bc5d57c35f3d35cb
#
_cell.length_a   1.000
_cell.length_b   1.000
_cell.length_c   1.000
_cell.angle_alpha   90.00
_cell.angle_beta   90.00
_cell.angle_gamma   90.00
#
_symmetry.space_group_name_H-M   'P 1'
#
loop_
_entity.id
_entity.type
_entity.pdbx_description
1 polymer ?
#
loop_
_entity_poly.entity_id
_entity_poly.type
_entity_poly.pdbx_seq_one_letter_code
_entity_poly.pdbx_strand_id
1 'polypeptide(L)'
;MLNQMKTYPRSAYAKVGGIVYFARMLDKIRLHSAHRLPADYHQNLGKAFDGRCSRFLRVDYSALCERVLQGGTDEEILEWCFVTGRRPNEEEILVWNSFMRKRGWRDEEDGTTKELENYKAQSGLSHRQDLLTLFDYYEVDEGRKE
;
A
#
# COMPACT_ATOMS: atom_id res chain seq x y z
N MET A 1 6.36 -30.81 9.07
CA MET A 1 6.43 -29.45 9.49
C MET A 1 6.04 -28.51 8.37
N LEU A 2 5.21 -27.64 8.69
CA LEU A 2 4.71 -26.74 7.69
C LEU A 2 5.61 -25.52 7.60
N ASN A 3 5.98 -25.18 6.40
CA ASN A 3 6.60 -23.90 6.17
C ASN A 3 5.61 -22.84 6.57
N GLN A 4 6.03 -22.00 7.47
CA GLN A 4 5.26 -20.80 7.75
C GLN A 4 5.45 -19.87 6.57
N MET A 5 4.54 -19.97 5.63
CA MET A 5 4.53 -19.00 4.55
C MET A 5 4.19 -17.66 5.13
N LYS A 6 5.09 -16.71 4.95
CA LYS A 6 4.80 -15.33 5.33
C LYS A 6 3.59 -14.87 4.54
N THR A 7 2.65 -14.29 5.24
CA THR A 7 1.46 -13.72 4.62
C THR A 7 1.71 -12.25 4.37
N TYR A 8 1.58 -11.85 3.12
CA TYR A 8 1.79 -10.46 2.73
C TYR A 8 0.48 -9.85 2.26
N PRO A 9 0.32 -8.53 2.40
CA PRO A 9 -0.80 -7.84 1.75
C PRO A 9 -0.70 -8.02 0.24
N ARG A 10 -1.81 -7.83 -0.45
CA ARG A 10 -1.82 -7.88 -1.91
C ARG A 10 -0.83 -6.88 -2.49
N SER A 11 -0.48 -7.09 -3.75
CA SER A 11 0.39 -6.20 -4.50
C SER A 11 -0.15 -4.76 -4.43
N ALA A 12 0.77 -3.81 -4.32
CA ALA A 12 0.42 -2.39 -4.39
C ALA A 12 -0.19 -2.01 -5.75
N TYR A 13 0.09 -2.80 -6.79
CA TYR A 13 -0.50 -2.59 -8.12
C TYR A 13 -1.95 -3.07 -8.23
N ALA A 14 -2.43 -3.90 -7.30
CA ALA A 14 -3.80 -4.39 -7.34
C ALA A 14 -4.78 -3.23 -7.18
N LYS A 15 -5.85 -3.26 -7.97
CA LYS A 15 -6.82 -2.17 -8.02
C LYS A 15 -8.15 -2.57 -7.42
N VAL A 16 -8.80 -1.63 -6.76
CA VAL A 16 -10.21 -1.71 -6.38
C VAL A 16 -10.86 -0.44 -6.91
N GLY A 17 -11.93 -0.57 -7.68
CA GLY A 17 -12.55 0.59 -8.31
C GLY A 17 -11.60 1.38 -9.19
N GLY A 18 -10.61 0.72 -9.78
CA GLY A 18 -9.60 1.36 -10.61
C GLY A 18 -8.48 2.06 -9.85
N ILE A 19 -8.46 1.98 -8.51
CA ILE A 19 -7.51 2.72 -7.65
C ILE A 19 -6.45 1.75 -7.14
N VAL A 20 -5.17 2.07 -7.41
CA VAL A 20 -4.05 1.26 -6.90
C VAL A 20 -3.84 1.51 -5.41
N TYR A 21 -3.19 0.58 -4.75
CA TYR A 21 -2.78 0.61 -3.36
C TYR A 21 -3.91 0.37 -2.35
N PHE A 22 -5.14 0.71 -2.67
CA PHE A 22 -6.26 0.57 -1.75
C PHE A 22 -6.43 -0.87 -1.27
N ALA A 23 -6.34 -1.85 -2.19
CA ALA A 23 -6.44 -3.27 -1.84
C ALA A 23 -5.38 -3.67 -0.82
N ARG A 24 -4.15 -3.22 -1.04
CA ARG A 24 -3.04 -3.50 -0.13
C ARG A 24 -3.27 -2.89 1.26
N MET A 25 -3.76 -1.67 1.29
CA MET A 25 -4.07 -0.99 2.55
C MET A 25 -5.12 -1.76 3.35
N LEU A 26 -6.17 -2.23 2.70
CA LEU A 26 -7.21 -3.03 3.38
C LEU A 26 -6.64 -4.35 3.88
N ASP A 27 -5.81 -5.01 3.09
CA ASP A 27 -5.18 -6.26 3.52
C ASP A 27 -4.29 -6.06 4.73
N LYS A 28 -3.54 -4.96 4.78
CA LYS A 28 -2.71 -4.65 5.95
C LYS A 28 -3.56 -4.53 7.20
N ILE A 29 -4.70 -3.86 7.11
CA ILE A 29 -5.62 -3.70 8.24
C ILE A 29 -6.16 -5.08 8.67
N ARG A 30 -6.60 -5.88 7.72
CA ARG A 30 -7.17 -7.20 8.00
C ARG A 30 -6.14 -8.14 8.61
N LEU A 31 -4.95 -8.19 8.02
CA LEU A 31 -3.87 -9.06 8.50
C LEU A 31 -3.41 -8.64 9.89
N HIS A 32 -3.30 -7.34 10.13
CA HIS A 32 -2.91 -6.84 11.46
C HIS A 32 -3.92 -7.22 12.52
N SER A 33 -5.20 -7.08 12.22
CA SER A 33 -6.28 -7.46 13.13
C SER A 33 -6.26 -8.96 13.43
N ALA A 34 -5.86 -9.78 12.46
CA ALA A 34 -5.78 -11.23 12.62
C ALA A 34 -4.43 -11.69 13.19
N HIS A 35 -3.56 -10.77 13.58
CA HIS A 35 -2.22 -11.05 14.08
C HIS A 35 -1.36 -11.82 13.07
N ARG A 36 -1.52 -11.53 11.78
CA ARG A 36 -0.82 -12.20 10.69
C ARG A 36 0.03 -11.26 9.84
N LEU A 37 0.03 -9.97 10.14
CA LEU A 37 0.88 -9.02 9.42
C LEU A 37 2.30 -9.09 9.97
N PRO A 38 3.33 -9.28 9.12
CA PRO A 38 4.71 -9.29 9.60
C PRO A 38 5.04 -8.01 10.39
N ALA A 39 5.83 -8.17 11.44
CA ALA A 39 6.07 -7.09 12.42
C ALA A 39 6.71 -5.85 11.80
N ASP A 40 7.56 -6.02 10.79
CA ASP A 40 8.22 -4.90 10.14
C ASP A 40 7.28 -4.00 9.32
N TYR A 41 6.03 -4.44 9.11
CA TYR A 41 5.00 -3.63 8.46
C TYR A 41 4.25 -2.73 9.44
N HIS A 42 4.34 -3.01 10.75
CA HIS A 42 3.49 -2.34 11.74
C HIS A 42 3.79 -0.85 11.87
N GLN A 43 5.04 -0.47 11.70
CA GLN A 43 5.47 0.93 11.91
C GLN A 43 4.85 1.90 10.90
N ASN A 44 4.40 1.40 9.75
CA ASN A 44 3.83 2.23 8.68
C ASN A 44 2.31 2.15 8.60
N LEU A 45 1.66 1.45 9.53
CA LEU A 45 0.19 1.38 9.54
C LEU A 45 -0.39 2.78 9.74
N GLY A 46 -1.20 3.21 8.79
CA GLY A 46 -1.81 4.54 8.82
C GLY A 46 -0.87 5.68 8.46
N LYS A 47 0.38 5.36 8.14
CA LYS A 47 1.42 6.35 7.81
C LYS A 47 1.91 6.09 6.40
N ALA A 48 2.86 6.92 5.92
CA ALA A 48 3.45 6.75 4.60
C ALA A 48 2.35 6.59 3.54
N PHE A 49 2.36 5.52 2.74
CA PHE A 49 1.38 5.34 1.68
C PHE A 49 -0.04 5.10 2.22
N ASP A 50 -0.20 4.45 3.38
CA ASP A 50 -1.50 4.31 4.01
C ASP A 50 -2.09 5.69 4.33
N GLY A 51 -1.28 6.55 4.92
CA GLY A 51 -1.71 7.91 5.23
C GLY A 51 -2.06 8.71 3.98
N ARG A 52 -1.24 8.57 2.94
CA ARG A 52 -1.47 9.25 1.66
C ARG A 52 -2.78 8.79 1.02
N CYS A 53 -3.03 7.48 1.02
CA CYS A 53 -4.26 6.93 0.46
C CYS A 53 -5.48 7.40 1.22
N SER A 54 -5.41 7.41 2.55
CA SER A 54 -6.50 7.90 3.39
C SER A 54 -6.80 9.37 3.11
N ARG A 55 -5.76 10.19 2.97
CA ARG A 55 -5.91 11.61 2.65
C ARG A 55 -6.47 11.82 1.25
N PHE A 56 -6.04 11.00 0.29
CA PHE A 56 -6.57 11.07 -1.07
C PHE A 56 -8.09 10.85 -1.06
N LEU A 57 -8.56 9.89 -0.29
CA LEU A 57 -9.99 9.59 -0.17
C LEU A 57 -10.69 10.45 0.87
N ARG A 58 -9.95 11.26 1.63
CA ARG A 58 -10.46 12.14 2.68
C ARG A 58 -11.21 11.38 3.76
N VAL A 59 -10.67 10.25 4.18
CA VAL A 59 -11.20 9.48 5.30
C VAL A 59 -10.16 9.45 6.42
N ASP A 60 -10.64 9.38 7.66
CA ASP A 60 -9.78 9.15 8.80
C ASP A 60 -9.36 7.68 8.81
N TYR A 61 -8.06 7.43 9.00
CA TYR A 61 -7.55 6.05 8.95
C TYR A 61 -8.15 5.18 10.06
N SER A 62 -8.33 5.71 11.27
CA SER A 62 -8.93 4.93 12.36
C SER A 62 -10.37 4.56 12.04
N ALA A 63 -11.13 5.48 11.44
CA ALA A 63 -12.50 5.19 11.01
C ALA A 63 -12.51 4.15 9.90
N LEU A 64 -11.55 4.20 9.00
CA LEU A 64 -11.41 3.17 7.95
C LEU A 64 -11.14 1.81 8.56
N CYS A 65 -10.24 1.73 9.56
CA CYS A 65 -9.97 0.47 10.25
C CYS A 65 -11.25 -0.11 10.86
N GLU A 66 -12.04 0.71 11.54
CA GLU A 66 -13.32 0.27 12.12
C GLU A 66 -14.26 -0.25 11.05
N ARG A 67 -14.35 0.46 9.92
CA ARG A 67 -15.22 0.03 8.81
C ARG A 67 -14.75 -1.30 8.22
N VAL A 68 -13.45 -1.47 8.03
CA VAL A 68 -12.89 -2.71 7.47
C VAL A 68 -13.21 -3.91 8.37
N LEU A 69 -13.12 -3.72 9.67
CA LEU A 69 -13.37 -4.80 10.63
C LEU A 69 -14.84 -5.16 10.76
N GLN A 70 -15.74 -4.34 10.25
CA GLN A 70 -17.15 -4.69 10.13
C GLN A 70 -17.42 -5.70 9.02
N GLY A 71 -16.45 -5.93 8.14
CA GLY A 71 -16.56 -6.87 7.05
C GLY A 71 -17.11 -6.25 5.77
N GLY A 72 -17.44 -7.12 4.82
CA GLY A 72 -17.89 -6.70 3.50
C GLY A 72 -16.81 -6.82 2.45
N THR A 73 -17.17 -6.54 1.21
CA THR A 73 -16.24 -6.61 0.09
C THR A 73 -15.38 -5.35 0.01
N ASP A 74 -14.28 -5.46 -0.72
CA ASP A 74 -13.42 -4.30 -0.97
C ASP A 74 -14.21 -3.16 -1.62
N GLU A 75 -15.09 -3.50 -2.56
CA GLU A 75 -15.93 -2.52 -3.27
C GLU A 75 -16.88 -1.81 -2.34
N GLU A 76 -17.48 -2.54 -1.40
CA GLU A 76 -18.36 -1.95 -0.39
C GLU A 76 -17.61 -0.99 0.53
N ILE A 77 -16.39 -1.36 0.91
CA ILE A 77 -15.56 -0.51 1.76
C ILE A 77 -15.12 0.75 0.98
N LEU A 78 -14.77 0.59 -0.30
CA LEU A 78 -14.44 1.73 -1.14
C LEU A 78 -15.63 2.69 -1.28
N GLU A 79 -16.84 2.16 -1.48
CA GLU A 79 -18.02 2.98 -1.58
C GLU A 79 -18.27 3.74 -0.26
N TRP A 80 -18.04 3.08 0.88
CA TRP A 80 -18.09 3.75 2.18
C TRP A 80 -17.10 4.93 2.23
N CYS A 81 -15.88 4.74 1.72
CA CYS A 81 -14.89 5.81 1.65
C CYS A 81 -15.39 6.98 0.79
N PHE A 82 -16.02 6.68 -0.33
CA PHE A 82 -16.53 7.70 -1.23
C PHE A 82 -17.64 8.55 -0.59
N VAL A 83 -18.51 7.90 0.15
CA VAL A 83 -19.63 8.57 0.82
C VAL A 83 -19.15 9.36 2.04
N THR A 84 -18.25 8.77 2.82
CA THR A 84 -17.75 9.37 4.07
C THR A 84 -16.73 10.47 3.78
N GLY A 85 -15.86 10.25 2.82
CA GLY A 85 -14.82 11.19 2.44
C GLY A 85 -15.16 11.89 1.14
N ARG A 86 -14.61 11.37 0.03
CA ARG A 86 -14.95 11.91 -1.29
C ARG A 86 -14.78 10.84 -2.37
N ARG A 87 -15.51 11.04 -3.47
CA ARG A 87 -15.34 10.21 -4.67
C ARG A 87 -14.42 10.94 -5.63
N PRO A 88 -13.23 10.45 -5.90
CA PRO A 88 -12.38 11.04 -6.93
C PRO A 88 -12.99 10.82 -8.32
N ASN A 89 -12.76 11.76 -9.22
CA ASN A 89 -13.18 11.60 -10.62
C ASN A 89 -12.13 10.79 -11.41
N GLU A 90 -12.45 10.49 -12.67
CA GLU A 90 -11.57 9.66 -13.50
C GLU A 90 -10.17 10.26 -13.68
N GLU A 91 -10.08 11.58 -13.84
CA GLU A 91 -8.78 12.25 -13.99
C GLU A 91 -7.96 12.14 -12.69
N GLU A 92 -8.60 12.32 -11.55
CA GLU A 92 -7.93 12.21 -10.25
C GLU A 92 -7.42 10.79 -10.00
N ILE A 93 -8.18 9.78 -10.42
CA ILE A 93 -7.74 8.39 -10.30
C ILE A 93 -6.54 8.13 -11.21
N LEU A 94 -6.57 8.65 -12.43
CA LEU A 94 -5.43 8.55 -13.35
C LEU A 94 -4.17 9.16 -12.74
N VAL A 95 -4.30 10.37 -12.19
CA VAL A 95 -3.19 11.07 -11.54
C VAL A 95 -2.68 10.26 -10.33
N TRP A 96 -3.59 9.79 -9.49
CA TRP A 96 -3.22 8.98 -8.32
C TRP A 96 -2.44 7.73 -8.74
N ASN A 97 -2.96 6.98 -9.70
CA ASN A 97 -2.31 5.74 -10.14
C ASN A 97 -0.93 6.03 -10.73
N SER A 98 -0.83 7.06 -11.57
CA SER A 98 0.44 7.42 -12.19
C SER A 98 1.46 7.89 -11.16
N PHE A 99 1.02 8.68 -10.20
CA PHE A 99 1.89 9.17 -9.13
C PHE A 99 2.37 8.02 -8.26
N MET A 100 1.46 7.22 -7.74
CA MET A 100 1.81 6.16 -6.78
C MET A 100 2.73 5.10 -7.38
N ARG A 101 2.50 4.74 -8.63
CA ARG A 101 3.31 3.71 -9.30
C ARG A 101 4.76 4.13 -9.52
N LYS A 102 5.05 5.41 -9.43
CA LYS A 102 6.39 5.95 -9.68
C LYS A 102 7.11 6.39 -8.42
N ARG A 103 6.51 6.20 -7.25
CA ARG A 103 7.16 6.65 -6.00
C ARG A 103 8.49 5.92 -5.79
N GLY A 104 9.52 6.69 -5.47
CA GLY A 104 10.90 6.22 -5.41
C GLY A 104 11.72 6.63 -6.61
N TRP A 105 11.06 6.91 -7.75
CA TRP A 105 11.74 7.35 -8.95
C TRP A 105 11.78 8.87 -8.97
N ARG A 106 12.99 9.40 -8.79
CA ARG A 106 13.24 10.86 -8.83
C ARG A 106 12.40 11.63 -7.81
N ASP A 107 12.29 11.08 -6.61
CA ASP A 107 11.52 11.66 -5.50
C ASP A 107 12.45 12.25 -4.45
N GLU A 108 13.40 13.07 -4.85
CA GLU A 108 14.39 13.63 -3.95
C GLU A 108 13.77 14.59 -2.94
N GLU A 109 12.73 15.32 -3.35
CA GLU A 109 12.14 16.37 -2.51
C GLU A 109 11.48 15.84 -1.23
N ASP A 110 10.82 14.70 -1.31
CA ASP A 110 10.17 14.10 -0.12
C ASP A 110 10.95 12.94 0.46
N GLY A 111 12.15 12.68 -0.06
CA GLY A 111 13.02 11.64 0.46
C GLY A 111 12.63 10.22 0.07
N THR A 112 11.65 10.01 -0.79
CA THR A 112 11.18 8.66 -1.13
C THR A 112 12.21 7.89 -1.92
N THR A 113 12.99 8.54 -2.78
CA THR A 113 14.09 7.88 -3.50
C THR A 113 15.11 7.33 -2.51
N LYS A 114 15.48 8.12 -1.51
CA LYS A 114 16.42 7.67 -0.47
C LYS A 114 15.83 6.54 0.36
N GLU A 115 14.54 6.61 0.67
CA GLU A 115 13.84 5.56 1.40
C GLU A 115 13.88 4.24 0.63
N LEU A 116 13.66 4.28 -0.68
CA LEU A 116 13.76 3.10 -1.53
C LEU A 116 15.15 2.47 -1.44
N GLU A 117 16.22 3.29 -1.54
CA GLU A 117 17.58 2.79 -1.45
C GLU A 117 17.88 2.18 -0.08
N ASN A 118 17.34 2.77 0.99
CA ASN A 118 17.49 2.22 2.34
C ASN A 118 16.80 0.86 2.47
N TYR A 119 15.60 0.72 1.95
CA TYR A 119 14.89 -0.57 1.97
C TYR A 119 15.63 -1.63 1.17
N LYS A 120 16.15 -1.26 -0.01
CA LYS A 120 16.94 -2.19 -0.82
C LYS A 120 18.18 -2.66 -0.05
N ALA A 121 18.86 -1.74 0.64
CA ALA A 121 20.02 -2.08 1.44
C ALA A 121 19.67 -3.06 2.56
N GLN A 122 18.57 -2.82 3.26
CA GLN A 122 18.11 -3.67 4.36
C GLN A 122 17.74 -5.07 3.89
N SER A 123 17.28 -5.20 2.65
CA SER A 123 16.84 -6.48 2.08
C SER A 123 17.90 -7.15 1.20
N GLY A 124 19.12 -6.59 1.15
CA GLY A 124 20.19 -7.17 0.34
C GLY A 124 19.99 -6.97 -1.17
N LEU A 125 19.25 -5.94 -1.57
CA LEU A 125 18.88 -5.69 -2.95
C LEU A 125 19.54 -4.45 -3.55
N SER A 126 20.58 -3.91 -2.88
CA SER A 126 21.25 -2.69 -3.35
C SER A 126 21.82 -2.83 -4.76
N HIS A 127 22.18 -4.05 -5.19
CA HIS A 127 22.69 -4.31 -6.52
C HIS A 127 21.62 -4.26 -7.62
N ARG A 128 20.36 -4.26 -7.24
CA ARG A 128 19.22 -4.29 -8.18
C ARG A 128 18.90 -2.89 -8.67
N GLN A 129 19.58 -2.49 -9.73
CA GLN A 129 19.38 -1.17 -10.33
C GLN A 129 18.08 -1.07 -11.12
N ASP A 130 17.43 -2.20 -11.39
CA ASP A 130 16.14 -2.27 -12.06
C ASP A 130 14.97 -1.93 -11.12
N LEU A 131 15.19 -1.91 -9.80
CA LEU A 131 14.16 -1.55 -8.84
C LEU A 131 14.15 -0.03 -8.66
N LEU A 132 13.31 0.62 -9.44
CA LEU A 132 13.25 2.08 -9.50
C LEU A 132 12.12 2.68 -8.65
N THR A 133 11.19 1.85 -8.15
CA THR A 133 10.03 2.32 -7.39
C THR A 133 9.78 1.44 -6.18
N LEU A 134 9.08 1.99 -5.19
CA LEU A 134 8.71 1.20 -4.02
C LEU A 134 7.74 0.07 -4.38
N PHE A 135 6.83 0.30 -5.33
CA PHE A 135 5.91 -0.76 -5.75
C PHE A 135 6.69 -1.95 -6.33
N ASP A 136 7.68 -1.70 -7.17
CA ASP A 136 8.51 -2.78 -7.71
C ASP A 136 9.35 -3.44 -6.63
N TYR A 137 9.86 -2.66 -5.68
CA TYR A 137 10.59 -3.20 -4.54
C TYR A 137 9.70 -4.20 -3.76
N TYR A 138 8.45 -3.83 -3.48
CA TYR A 138 7.54 -4.75 -2.77
C TYR A 138 7.33 -6.04 -3.54
N GLU A 139 7.23 -5.98 -4.86
CA GLU A 139 7.02 -7.19 -5.67
C GLU A 139 8.16 -8.18 -5.50
N VAL A 140 9.40 -7.69 -5.48
CA VAL A 140 10.59 -8.53 -5.32
C VAL A 140 10.74 -8.97 -3.87
N ASP A 141 10.61 -8.05 -2.93
CA ASP A 141 10.80 -8.33 -1.49
C ASP A 141 9.78 -9.35 -0.98
N GLU A 142 8.57 -9.32 -1.52
CA GLU A 142 7.49 -10.22 -1.11
C GLU A 142 7.37 -11.46 -2.00
N GLY A 143 8.30 -11.63 -2.94
CA GLY A 143 8.41 -12.85 -3.72
C GLY A 143 7.46 -13.00 -4.90
N ARG A 144 6.77 -11.93 -5.31
CA ARG A 144 5.90 -11.97 -6.50
C ARG A 144 6.69 -11.87 -7.79
N LYS A 145 7.91 -11.38 -7.71
CA LYS A 145 8.79 -11.17 -8.86
C LYS A 145 10.21 -11.47 -8.43
N GLU A 146 11.00 -12.02 -9.34
CA GLU A 146 12.41 -12.29 -9.09
C GLU A 146 13.30 -11.08 -9.27
#